data_8e39fe87f074d995a58fe82dc1eef3e6
#
_entry.id   8e39fe87f074d995a58fe82dc1eef3e6
#
_cell.length_a   1.000
_cell.length_b   1.000
_cell.length_c   1.000
_cell.angle_alpha   90.00
_cell.angle_beta   90.00
_cell.angle_gamma   90.00
#
_symmetry.space_group_name_H-M   'P 1'
#
loop_
_entity.id
_entity.type
_entity.pdbx_description
1 polymer ?
#
loop_
_entity_poly.entity_id
_entity_poly.type
_entity_poly.pdbx_seq_one_letter_code
_entity_poly.pdbx_strand_id
1 'polypeptide(L)'
;MTTDVTADEATDQDAIQGMVDAFFGAFVSGPGCAERMDLLRGLLLPQAVVVRTCGLEPAVMGVEEFIAPREALLTDGSLTDFREWPVEGRIEVFGDIAHWFGAYAKAGTQAGEPFTGRGMKTIQLVRTPGGWRISAAAWDDERDGLTLPTDAD
;
A
#
# COMPACT_ATOMS: atom_id res chain seq x y z
N MET A 1 -19.30 15.10 -24.86
CA MET A 1 -19.45 15.30 -23.41
C MET A 1 -19.18 14.02 -22.65
N THR A 2 -19.92 12.95 -22.96
CA THR A 2 -19.73 11.66 -22.30
C THR A 2 -18.32 11.10 -22.51
N THR A 3 -17.77 11.29 -23.71
CA THR A 3 -16.44 10.81 -24.05
C THR A 3 -15.36 11.45 -23.17
N ASP A 4 -15.48 12.75 -22.89
CA ASP A 4 -14.50 13.46 -22.07
C ASP A 4 -14.51 12.96 -20.63
N VAL A 5 -15.71 12.73 -20.07
CA VAL A 5 -15.86 12.20 -18.71
C VAL A 5 -15.24 10.81 -18.63
N THR A 6 -15.50 9.98 -19.64
CA THR A 6 -14.94 8.61 -19.68
C THR A 6 -13.42 8.65 -19.77
N ALA A 7 -12.86 9.57 -20.57
CA ALA A 7 -11.42 9.71 -20.70
C ALA A 7 -10.78 10.17 -19.39
N ASP A 8 -11.43 11.10 -18.67
CA ASP A 8 -10.93 11.57 -17.38
C ASP A 8 -10.96 10.45 -16.36
N GLU A 9 -12.03 9.66 -16.33
CA GLU A 9 -12.12 8.51 -15.42
C GLU A 9 -11.03 7.49 -15.69
N ALA A 10 -10.76 7.17 -16.97
CA ALA A 10 -9.70 6.25 -17.34
C ALA A 10 -8.33 6.78 -16.92
N THR A 11 -8.09 8.09 -17.10
CA THR A 11 -6.85 8.71 -16.70
C THR A 11 -6.69 8.67 -15.17
N ASP A 12 -7.76 8.91 -14.44
CA ASP A 12 -7.73 8.84 -12.98
C ASP A 12 -7.47 7.41 -12.52
N GLN A 13 -8.11 6.41 -13.15
CA GLN A 13 -7.87 5.00 -12.84
C GLN A 13 -6.39 4.67 -13.03
N ASP A 14 -5.79 5.10 -14.13
CA ASP A 14 -4.38 4.84 -14.40
C ASP A 14 -3.46 5.53 -13.39
N ALA A 15 -3.78 6.78 -13.05
CA ALA A 15 -2.99 7.54 -12.07
C ALA A 15 -3.03 6.86 -10.70
N ILE A 16 -4.21 6.43 -10.28
CA ILE A 16 -4.37 5.77 -8.99
C ILE A 16 -3.70 4.41 -8.98
N GLN A 17 -3.82 3.63 -10.05
CA GLN A 17 -3.12 2.36 -10.14
C GLN A 17 -1.61 2.58 -10.03
N GLY A 18 -1.08 3.62 -10.68
CA GLY A 18 0.33 3.97 -10.56
C GLY A 18 0.72 4.31 -9.14
N MET A 19 -0.14 5.03 -8.40
CA MET A 19 0.10 5.34 -6.99
C MET A 19 0.11 4.09 -6.13
N VAL A 20 -0.83 3.18 -6.37
CA VAL A 20 -0.90 1.90 -5.64
C VAL A 20 0.34 1.07 -5.91
N ASP A 21 0.74 0.95 -7.18
CA ASP A 21 1.94 0.20 -7.54
C ASP A 21 3.18 0.78 -6.90
N ALA A 22 3.30 2.11 -6.87
CA ALA A 22 4.43 2.78 -6.24
C ALA A 22 4.43 2.59 -4.72
N PHE A 23 3.25 2.60 -4.12
CA PHE A 23 3.11 2.34 -2.68
C PHE A 23 3.66 0.96 -2.33
N PHE A 24 3.19 -0.09 -3.00
CA PHE A 24 3.68 -1.44 -2.75
C PHE A 24 5.15 -1.60 -3.13
N GLY A 25 5.56 -1.00 -4.25
CA GLY A 25 6.92 -1.09 -4.74
C GLY A 25 7.96 -0.45 -3.84
N ALA A 26 7.54 0.37 -2.88
CA ALA A 26 8.44 0.99 -1.92
C ALA A 26 8.99 -0.03 -0.91
N PHE A 27 8.25 -1.09 -0.62
CA PHE A 27 8.62 -2.06 0.42
C PHE A 27 9.46 -3.18 -0.19
N VAL A 28 10.69 -2.84 -0.55
CA VAL A 28 11.68 -3.79 -1.09
C VAL A 28 12.97 -3.59 -0.30
N SER A 29 13.51 -4.67 0.23
CA SER A 29 14.75 -4.61 1.01
C SER A 29 15.98 -4.40 0.13
N GLY A 30 17.09 -4.01 0.75
CA GLY A 30 18.37 -3.89 0.07
C GLY A 30 18.60 -2.54 -0.58
N PRO A 31 19.53 -2.48 -1.55
CA PRO A 31 19.93 -1.22 -2.16
C PRO A 31 18.75 -0.46 -2.77
N GLY A 32 18.77 0.86 -2.63
CA GLY A 32 17.71 1.71 -3.15
C GLY A 32 16.52 1.89 -2.22
N CYS A 33 16.53 1.24 -1.05
CA CYS A 33 15.42 1.34 -0.12
C CYS A 33 15.18 2.78 0.35
N ALA A 34 16.25 3.51 0.67
CA ALA A 34 16.11 4.89 1.14
C ALA A 34 15.40 5.77 0.11
N GLU A 35 15.78 5.63 -1.15
CA GLU A 35 15.16 6.41 -2.23
C GLU A 35 13.69 6.02 -2.42
N ARG A 36 13.38 4.73 -2.30
CA ARG A 36 12.00 4.26 -2.41
C ARG A 36 11.15 4.77 -1.24
N MET A 37 11.72 4.82 -0.04
CA MET A 37 11.01 5.36 1.12
C MET A 37 10.74 6.86 0.96
N ASP A 38 11.69 7.60 0.36
CA ASP A 38 11.47 9.00 0.08
C ASP A 38 10.37 9.22 -0.95
N LEU A 39 10.33 8.37 -1.98
CA LEU A 39 9.22 8.41 -2.93
C LEU A 39 7.89 8.13 -2.23
N LEU A 40 7.88 7.16 -1.33
CA LEU A 40 6.67 6.83 -0.57
C LEU A 40 6.20 8.03 0.26
N ARG A 41 7.13 8.75 0.90
CA ARG A 41 6.77 9.95 1.64
C ARG A 41 6.07 10.98 0.75
N GLY A 42 6.51 11.09 -0.50
CA GLY A 42 5.89 11.99 -1.46
C GLY A 42 4.51 11.56 -1.94
N LEU A 43 4.17 10.30 -1.81
CA LEU A 43 2.84 9.79 -2.19
C LEU A 43 1.80 10.06 -1.11
N LEU A 44 2.23 10.28 0.13
CA LEU A 44 1.36 10.44 1.28
C LEU A 44 1.17 11.91 1.63
N LEU A 45 -0.05 12.29 2.01
CA LEU A 45 -0.24 13.60 2.62
C LEU A 45 0.53 13.61 3.94
N PRO A 46 1.07 14.78 4.36
CA PRO A 46 1.79 14.86 5.64
C PRO A 46 0.96 14.38 6.83
N GLN A 47 -0.36 14.53 6.76
CA GLN A 47 -1.28 14.13 7.83
C GLN A 47 -1.90 12.75 7.60
N ALA A 48 -1.40 11.99 6.63
CA ALA A 48 -1.95 10.69 6.33
C ALA A 48 -1.90 9.76 7.54
N VAL A 49 -2.88 8.87 7.61
CA VAL A 49 -3.01 7.91 8.70
C VAL A 49 -2.88 6.51 8.12
N VAL A 50 -2.05 5.68 8.75
CA VAL A 50 -1.87 4.29 8.34
C VAL A 50 -2.19 3.40 9.54
N VAL A 51 -3.04 2.40 9.35
CA VAL A 51 -3.50 1.56 10.45
C VAL A 51 -3.21 0.10 10.16
N ARG A 52 -2.54 -0.57 11.09
CA ARG A 52 -2.34 -2.02 11.04
C ARG A 52 -3.32 -2.68 12.02
N THR A 53 -4.01 -3.71 11.58
CA THR A 53 -4.85 -4.52 12.46
C THR A 53 -4.24 -5.91 12.69
N CYS A 54 -4.31 -6.81 11.74
CA CYS A 54 -3.62 -8.11 11.77
C CYS A 54 -3.89 -8.94 13.02
N GLY A 55 -5.13 -8.90 13.50
CA GLY A 55 -5.53 -9.67 14.68
C GLY A 55 -5.10 -9.06 15.99
N LEU A 56 -4.55 -7.86 15.97
CA LEU A 56 -4.08 -7.15 17.15
C LEU A 56 -4.91 -5.89 17.33
N GLU A 57 -4.72 -5.22 18.48
CA GLU A 57 -5.31 -3.90 18.67
C GLU A 57 -4.80 -2.99 17.56
N PRO A 58 -5.67 -2.17 16.94
CA PRO A 58 -5.24 -1.32 15.84
C PRO A 58 -4.09 -0.39 16.22
N ALA A 59 -3.03 -0.42 15.42
CA ALA A 59 -1.91 0.49 15.56
C ALA A 59 -2.09 1.63 14.58
N VAL A 60 -2.41 2.81 15.09
CA VAL A 60 -2.66 4.01 14.29
C VAL A 60 -1.38 4.81 14.19
N MET A 61 -0.89 5.03 12.98
CA MET A 61 0.43 5.61 12.74
C MET A 61 0.34 6.81 11.81
N GLY A 62 1.12 7.86 12.10
CA GLY A 62 1.39 8.90 11.13
C GLY A 62 2.43 8.43 10.13
N VAL A 63 2.82 9.33 9.21
CA VAL A 63 3.72 8.97 8.11
C VAL A 63 5.04 8.40 8.61
N GLU A 64 5.75 9.13 9.47
CA GLU A 64 7.07 8.67 9.92
C GLU A 64 6.98 7.51 10.91
N GLU A 65 5.94 7.47 11.71
CA GLU A 65 5.71 6.31 12.58
C GLU A 65 5.53 5.03 11.77
N PHE A 66 4.97 5.16 10.56
CA PHE A 66 4.80 4.02 9.66
C PHE A 66 6.09 3.71 8.89
N ILE A 67 6.75 4.72 8.34
CA ILE A 67 7.88 4.53 7.42
C ILE A 67 9.18 4.21 8.14
N ALA A 68 9.54 4.95 9.20
CA ALA A 68 10.86 4.82 9.81
C ALA A 68 11.17 3.42 10.34
N PRO A 69 10.27 2.75 11.08
CA PRO A 69 10.57 1.39 11.53
C PRO A 69 10.71 0.40 10.36
N ARG A 70 9.93 0.60 9.30
CA ARG A 70 10.00 -0.30 8.14
C ARG A 70 11.28 -0.10 7.34
N GLU A 71 11.70 1.13 7.17
CA GLU A 71 12.97 1.41 6.53
C GLU A 71 14.12 0.74 7.29
N ALA A 72 14.10 0.81 8.63
CA ALA A 72 15.11 0.17 9.45
C ALA A 72 15.12 -1.34 9.23
N LEU A 73 13.96 -2.00 9.27
CA LEU A 73 13.86 -3.43 9.05
C LEU A 73 14.36 -3.85 7.67
N LEU A 74 14.10 -3.03 6.66
CA LEU A 74 14.45 -3.34 5.27
C LEU A 74 15.91 -3.07 4.96
N THR A 75 16.63 -2.36 5.83
CA THR A 75 18.03 -1.97 5.58
C THR A 75 19.02 -2.51 6.58
N ASP A 76 18.61 -3.01 7.74
CA ASP A 76 19.52 -3.46 8.80
C ASP A 76 19.81 -4.96 8.79
N GLY A 77 19.29 -5.68 7.81
CA GLY A 77 19.48 -7.13 7.71
C GLY A 77 18.43 -7.96 8.43
N SER A 78 17.52 -7.32 9.17
CA SER A 78 16.44 -8.04 9.86
C SER A 78 15.49 -8.70 8.89
N LEU A 79 15.18 -8.00 7.79
CA LEU A 79 14.24 -8.44 6.80
C LEU A 79 14.89 -8.33 5.42
N THR A 80 15.22 -9.48 4.82
CA THR A 80 15.97 -9.54 3.56
C THR A 80 15.11 -10.18 2.48
N ASP A 81 15.46 -9.94 1.21
CA ASP A 81 14.73 -10.44 0.05
C ASP A 81 13.24 -10.14 0.14
N PHE A 82 12.90 -9.03 0.78
CA PHE A 82 11.50 -8.67 1.03
C PHE A 82 10.91 -7.89 -0.14
N ARG A 83 9.66 -8.19 -0.43
CA ARG A 83 8.87 -7.42 -1.39
C ARG A 83 7.39 -7.58 -1.07
N GLU A 84 6.60 -6.59 -1.46
CA GLU A 84 5.14 -6.63 -1.41
C GLU A 84 4.60 -6.26 -2.77
N TRP A 85 3.46 -6.83 -3.13
CA TRP A 85 2.84 -6.51 -4.42
C TRP A 85 1.33 -6.65 -4.34
N PRO A 86 0.59 -5.82 -5.12
CA PRO A 86 -0.86 -5.98 -5.20
C PRO A 86 -1.19 -7.21 -6.04
N VAL A 87 -2.19 -7.96 -5.62
CA VAL A 87 -2.63 -9.16 -6.34
C VAL A 87 -3.87 -8.84 -7.17
N GLU A 88 -4.90 -8.32 -6.54
CA GLU A 88 -6.14 -8.02 -7.22
C GLU A 88 -6.89 -6.98 -6.39
N GLY A 89 -7.28 -5.88 -7.04
CA GLY A 89 -7.96 -4.81 -6.33
C GLY A 89 -8.90 -4.06 -7.22
N ARG A 90 -9.74 -3.26 -6.59
CA ARG A 90 -10.74 -2.47 -7.27
C ARG A 90 -10.55 -1.00 -6.92
N ILE A 91 -10.56 -0.15 -7.95
CA ILE A 91 -10.45 1.30 -7.79
C ILE A 91 -11.82 1.90 -8.05
N GLU A 92 -12.24 2.80 -7.16
CA GLU A 92 -13.46 3.57 -7.35
C GLU A 92 -13.11 5.05 -7.18
N VAL A 93 -13.63 5.88 -8.07
CA VAL A 93 -13.31 7.30 -8.13
C VAL A 93 -14.59 8.09 -8.18
N PHE A 94 -14.67 9.16 -7.40
CA PHE A 94 -15.74 10.15 -7.53
C PHE A 94 -15.14 11.54 -7.32
N GLY A 95 -15.06 12.33 -8.40
CA GLY A 95 -14.48 13.66 -8.31
C GLY A 95 -13.05 13.63 -7.79
N ASP A 96 -12.83 14.22 -6.65
CA ASP A 96 -11.50 14.38 -6.06
C ASP A 96 -11.20 13.37 -4.97
N ILE A 97 -12.00 12.33 -4.85
CA ILE A 97 -11.74 11.23 -3.91
C ILE A 97 -11.71 9.90 -4.65
N ALA A 98 -10.92 8.98 -4.11
CA ALA A 98 -10.82 7.64 -4.67
C ALA A 98 -10.35 6.67 -3.61
N HIS A 99 -10.52 5.39 -3.90
CA HIS A 99 -9.90 4.35 -3.08
C HIS A 99 -9.53 3.14 -3.92
N TRP A 100 -8.59 2.38 -3.39
CA TRP A 100 -8.24 1.05 -3.86
C TRP A 100 -8.50 0.09 -2.70
N PHE A 101 -9.19 -0.99 -2.98
CA PHE A 101 -9.43 -2.05 -1.99
C PHE A 101 -9.07 -3.36 -2.64
N GLY A 102 -8.12 -4.09 -2.08
CA GLY A 102 -7.69 -5.29 -2.77
C GLY A 102 -6.77 -6.19 -1.96
N ALA A 103 -6.55 -7.37 -2.53
CA ALA A 103 -5.64 -8.34 -1.97
C ALA A 103 -4.20 -7.97 -2.29
N TYR A 104 -3.29 -8.30 -1.38
CA TYR A 104 -1.87 -8.13 -1.60
C TYR A 104 -1.12 -9.34 -1.05
N ALA A 105 0.13 -9.46 -1.48
CA ALA A 105 1.00 -10.54 -1.04
C ALA A 105 2.36 -9.97 -0.67
N LYS A 106 3.06 -10.68 0.18
CA LYS A 106 4.41 -10.33 0.57
C LYS A 106 5.24 -11.60 0.73
N ALA A 107 6.54 -11.45 0.54
CA ALA A 107 7.49 -12.55 0.70
C ALA A 107 8.82 -11.98 1.14
N GLY A 108 9.57 -12.73 1.91
CA GLY A 108 10.89 -12.31 2.38
C GLY A 108 11.52 -13.36 3.26
N THR A 109 12.62 -12.96 3.89
CA THR A 109 13.36 -13.80 4.84
C THR A 109 13.56 -12.98 6.10
N GLN A 110 13.17 -13.52 7.24
CA GLN A 110 13.34 -12.87 8.54
C GLN A 110 14.01 -13.83 9.50
N ALA A 111 15.10 -13.39 10.13
CA ALA A 111 15.88 -14.22 11.04
C ALA A 111 16.32 -15.54 10.37
N GLY A 112 16.66 -15.49 9.09
CA GLY A 112 17.10 -16.65 8.34
C GLY A 112 15.99 -17.57 7.84
N GLU A 113 14.73 -17.27 8.15
CA GLU A 113 13.60 -18.12 7.79
C GLU A 113 12.77 -17.45 6.68
N PRO A 114 12.61 -18.11 5.52
CA PRO A 114 11.74 -17.56 4.48
C PRO A 114 10.27 -17.59 4.92
N PHE A 115 9.53 -16.58 4.51
CA PHE A 115 8.10 -16.49 4.82
C PHE A 115 7.35 -15.85 3.68
N THR A 116 6.04 -16.11 3.65
CA THR A 116 5.11 -15.43 2.76
C THR A 116 3.90 -15.01 3.58
N GLY A 117 3.17 -14.02 3.06
CA GLY A 117 1.93 -13.59 3.69
C GLY A 117 1.00 -12.99 2.66
N ARG A 118 -0.28 -12.92 3.01
CA ARG A 118 -1.31 -12.31 2.16
C ARG A 118 -2.30 -11.59 3.06
N GLY A 119 -2.98 -10.62 2.48
CA GLY A 119 -4.01 -9.90 3.20
C GLY A 119 -4.80 -8.99 2.28
N MET A 120 -5.57 -8.13 2.90
CA MET A 120 -6.32 -7.09 2.21
C MET A 120 -5.84 -5.73 2.69
N LYS A 121 -5.81 -4.78 1.76
CA LYS A 121 -5.42 -3.41 2.09
C LYS A 121 -6.41 -2.45 1.46
N THR A 122 -6.76 -1.40 2.19
CA THR A 122 -7.56 -0.29 1.67
C THR A 122 -6.68 0.95 1.65
N ILE A 123 -6.71 1.66 0.52
CA ILE A 123 -5.92 2.87 0.34
C ILE A 123 -6.88 3.96 -0.12
N GLN A 124 -6.95 5.04 0.63
CA GLN A 124 -7.79 6.18 0.31
C GLN A 124 -6.92 7.28 -0.30
N LEU A 125 -7.41 7.89 -1.38
CA LEU A 125 -6.66 8.93 -2.09
C LEU A 125 -7.53 10.15 -2.29
N VAL A 126 -6.87 11.31 -2.34
CA VAL A 126 -7.53 12.58 -2.64
C VAL A 126 -6.72 13.31 -3.70
N ARG A 127 -7.42 14.07 -4.55
CA ARG A 127 -6.76 14.89 -5.56
C ARG A 127 -6.35 16.23 -4.93
N THR A 128 -5.09 16.59 -5.13
CA THR A 128 -4.54 17.86 -4.65
C THR A 128 -4.05 18.66 -5.86
N PRO A 129 -3.66 19.92 -5.67
CA PRO A 129 -3.05 20.67 -6.77
C PRO A 129 -1.81 20.00 -7.35
N GLY A 130 -1.11 19.19 -6.54
CA GLY A 130 0.07 18.46 -6.98
C GLY A 130 -0.24 17.07 -7.54
N GLY A 131 -1.52 16.69 -7.65
CA GLY A 131 -1.95 15.39 -8.12
C GLY A 131 -2.56 14.56 -7.00
N TRP A 132 -2.82 13.29 -7.30
CA TRP A 132 -3.39 12.37 -6.31
C TRP A 132 -2.38 12.11 -5.18
N ARG A 133 -2.89 12.03 -3.94
CA ARG A 133 -2.07 11.69 -2.77
C ARG A 133 -2.87 10.76 -1.86
N ILE A 134 -2.15 9.92 -1.14
CA ILE A 134 -2.76 8.98 -0.20
C ILE A 134 -3.07 9.71 1.10
N SER A 135 -4.32 9.65 1.54
CA SER A 135 -4.78 10.26 2.78
C SER A 135 -4.86 9.26 3.93
N ALA A 136 -5.07 7.98 3.61
CA ALA A 136 -5.18 6.94 4.64
C ALA A 136 -4.96 5.57 4.00
N ALA A 137 -4.48 4.64 4.81
CA ALA A 137 -4.38 3.24 4.41
C ALA A 137 -4.57 2.37 5.65
N ALA A 138 -5.10 1.17 5.45
CA ALA A 138 -5.23 0.20 6.52
C ALA A 138 -5.11 -1.20 5.93
N TRP A 139 -4.65 -2.16 6.74
CA TRP A 139 -4.55 -3.52 6.25
C TRP A 139 -4.82 -4.52 7.35
N ASP A 140 -5.23 -5.71 6.92
CA ASP A 140 -5.41 -6.87 7.77
C ASP A 140 -4.89 -8.08 7.01
N ASP A 141 -4.18 -8.97 7.69
CA ASP A 141 -3.56 -10.13 7.07
C ASP A 141 -4.38 -11.40 7.32
N GLU A 142 -4.25 -12.36 6.41
CA GLU A 142 -4.82 -13.68 6.61
C GLU A 142 -4.30 -14.30 7.90
N ARG A 143 -5.18 -15.01 8.57
CA ARG A 143 -4.87 -15.75 9.79
C ARG A 143 -5.94 -16.80 9.99
N ASP A 144 -5.83 -17.60 11.02
CA ASP A 144 -6.83 -18.62 11.33
C ASP A 144 -8.21 -17.98 11.42
N GLY A 145 -9.14 -18.50 10.63
CA GLY A 145 -10.50 -17.98 10.61
C GLY A 145 -10.73 -16.82 9.66
N LEU A 146 -9.68 -16.31 9.01
CA LEU A 146 -9.81 -15.19 8.07
C LEU A 146 -8.94 -15.44 6.83
N THR A 147 -9.58 -15.73 5.71
CA THR A 147 -8.90 -15.95 4.44
C THR A 147 -9.43 -15.00 3.39
N LEU A 148 -8.61 -14.76 2.37
CA LEU A 148 -9.00 -13.88 1.27
C LEU A 148 -10.20 -14.46 0.51
N PRO A 149 -11.15 -13.62 0.07
CA PRO A 149 -12.33 -14.09 -0.66
C PRO A 149 -11.98 -14.86 -1.93
N THR A 150 -10.87 -14.51 -2.59
CA THR A 150 -10.47 -15.15 -3.84
C THR A 150 -9.99 -16.57 -3.65
N ASP A 151 -9.70 -16.99 -2.42
CA ASP A 151 -9.25 -18.35 -2.13
C ASP A 151 -10.42 -19.33 -2.00
N ALA A 152 -11.64 -18.83 -2.00
CA ALA A 152 -12.82 -19.69 -1.92
C ALA A 152 -12.99 -20.53 -3.19
N ASP A 153 -12.32 -20.16 -4.26
CA ASP A 153 -12.34 -20.90 -5.54
C ASP A 153 -11.22 -21.97 -5.59
#